data_0879579096969b5c1b2262b6d232c76a
#
_entry.id   0879579096969b5c1b2262b6d232c76a
#
_cell.length_a   1.000
_cell.length_b   1.000
_cell.length_c   1.000
_cell.angle_alpha   90.00
_cell.angle_beta   90.00
_cell.angle_gamma   90.00
#
_symmetry.space_group_name_H-M   'P 1'
#
loop_
_entity.id
_entity.type
_entity.pdbx_description
1 polymer ?
#
loop_
_entity_poly.entity_id
_entity_poly.type
_entity_poly.pdbx_seq_one_letter_code
_entity_poly.pdbx_strand_id
1 'polypeptide(L)'
;HNNYYKLLTSTEQYDEAEKYMKKVLGRYRGNHLYGIDLALLYKMQNKSDKYEKQIEQMIKSVGNSQNRMVNLAQNFIRKGIAEKALDLFLKVRKQSKSPYTYAIQLANIYRIVGNKDAMIDEYLNFAKENPQRISYVKNVLQNTLDEEEEFNQLEFKLIDLVQDKPDEEIYPELLIWVYLQRKDFTSAFVQARAFDKRIKGQGAEVINIGSIALSNDTYDD
;
A
#
# COMPACT_ATOMS: atom_id res chain seq x y z
N HIS A 1 6.38 8.20 -30.96
CA HIS A 1 7.58 7.68 -30.25
C HIS A 1 7.37 6.27 -29.71
N ASN A 2 6.24 5.97 -29.10
CA ASN A 2 6.00 4.69 -28.44
C ASN A 2 6.00 3.50 -29.41
N ASN A 3 5.40 3.65 -30.58
CA ASN A 3 5.28 2.54 -31.54
C ASN A 3 6.63 2.14 -32.16
N TYR A 4 7.48 3.12 -32.47
CA TYR A 4 8.81 2.82 -33.02
C TYR A 4 9.73 2.18 -31.97
N TYR A 5 9.72 2.67 -30.76
CA TYR A 5 10.44 2.04 -29.63
C TYR A 5 9.98 0.60 -29.38
N LYS A 6 8.65 0.38 -29.34
CA LYS A 6 8.09 -0.97 -29.20
C LYS A 6 8.51 -1.90 -30.34
N LEU A 7 8.51 -1.43 -31.57
CA LEU A 7 8.97 -2.21 -32.74
C LEU A 7 10.43 -2.63 -32.55
N LEU A 8 11.31 -1.68 -32.22
CA LEU A 8 12.74 -1.97 -32.02
C LEU A 8 12.98 -2.98 -30.89
N THR A 9 12.25 -2.86 -29.80
CA THR A 9 12.38 -3.80 -28.66
C THR A 9 11.79 -5.18 -28.96
N SER A 10 10.65 -5.25 -29.67
CA SER A 10 10.04 -6.53 -30.07
C SER A 10 10.83 -7.29 -31.13
N THR A 11 11.67 -6.59 -31.91
CA THR A 11 12.58 -7.17 -32.89
C THR A 11 14.02 -7.29 -32.40
N GLU A 12 14.24 -7.12 -31.07
CA GLU A 12 15.54 -7.22 -30.40
C GLU A 12 16.64 -6.28 -30.94
N GLN A 13 16.23 -5.21 -31.63
CA GLN A 13 17.15 -4.19 -32.14
C GLN A 13 17.55 -3.20 -31.03
N TYR A 14 18.16 -3.73 -29.97
CA TYR A 14 18.41 -2.98 -28.72
C TYR A 14 19.37 -1.81 -28.89
N ASP A 15 20.39 -1.92 -29.76
CA ASP A 15 21.34 -0.83 -29.98
C ASP A 15 20.69 0.36 -30.68
N GLU A 16 19.79 0.09 -31.64
CA GLU A 16 19.01 1.11 -32.30
C GLU A 16 17.98 1.74 -31.33
N ALA A 17 17.35 0.91 -30.49
CA ALA A 17 16.44 1.38 -29.45
C ALA A 17 17.16 2.30 -28.44
N GLU A 18 18.40 1.97 -28.02
CA GLU A 18 19.22 2.79 -27.13
C GLU A 18 19.56 4.14 -27.76
N LYS A 19 20.03 4.14 -29.01
CA LYS A 19 20.33 5.38 -29.76
C LYS A 19 19.10 6.27 -29.89
N TYR A 20 17.97 5.66 -30.24
CA TYR A 20 16.70 6.35 -30.37
C TYR A 20 16.25 6.98 -29.04
N MET A 21 16.26 6.21 -27.94
CA MET A 21 15.84 6.70 -26.63
C MET A 21 16.75 7.81 -26.11
N LYS A 22 18.06 7.72 -26.33
CA LYS A 22 19.00 8.81 -25.98
C LYS A 22 18.69 10.10 -26.75
N LYS A 23 18.34 10.01 -28.05
CA LYS A 23 17.92 11.17 -28.85
C LYS A 23 16.60 11.76 -28.34
N VAL A 24 15.64 10.91 -27.97
CA VAL A 24 14.36 11.34 -27.40
C VAL A 24 14.57 12.06 -26.06
N LEU A 25 15.37 11.50 -25.17
CA LEU A 25 15.73 12.13 -23.90
C LEU A 25 16.41 13.48 -24.06
N GLY A 26 17.30 13.61 -25.05
CA GLY A 26 17.96 14.89 -25.38
C GLY A 26 16.96 15.97 -25.82
N ARG A 27 15.88 15.57 -26.53
CA ARG A 27 14.84 16.49 -27.01
C ARG A 27 13.81 16.83 -25.92
N TYR A 28 13.43 15.87 -25.10
CA TYR A 28 12.39 15.99 -24.04
C TYR A 28 13.00 15.91 -22.66
N ARG A 29 13.95 16.82 -22.38
CA ARG A 29 14.63 16.90 -21.07
C ARG A 29 13.61 17.10 -19.95
N GLY A 30 13.70 16.27 -18.92
CA GLY A 30 12.79 16.31 -17.77
C GLY A 30 11.56 15.38 -17.87
N ASN A 31 11.33 14.72 -19.02
CA ASN A 31 10.31 13.68 -19.08
C ASN A 31 10.87 12.35 -18.56
N HIS A 32 10.57 12.08 -17.30
CA HIS A 32 11.07 10.86 -16.62
C HIS A 32 10.60 9.56 -17.27
N LEU A 33 9.46 9.53 -17.97
CA LEU A 33 8.96 8.31 -18.61
C LEU A 33 9.95 7.77 -19.65
N TYR A 34 10.57 8.64 -20.46
CA TYR A 34 11.58 8.20 -21.42
C TYR A 34 12.88 7.74 -20.76
N GLY A 35 13.24 8.35 -19.61
CA GLY A 35 14.37 7.90 -18.80
C GLY A 35 14.15 6.51 -18.23
N ILE A 36 12.92 6.22 -17.79
CA ILE A 36 12.52 4.91 -17.30
C ILE A 36 12.51 3.87 -18.43
N ASP A 37 11.99 4.24 -19.61
CA ASP A 37 12.02 3.34 -20.77
C ASP A 37 13.45 2.96 -21.18
N LEU A 38 14.40 3.91 -21.12
CA LEU A 38 15.82 3.61 -21.33
C LEU A 38 16.39 2.70 -20.23
N ALA A 39 16.04 2.92 -18.97
CA ALA A 39 16.46 2.03 -17.88
C ALA A 39 15.92 0.60 -18.10
N LEU A 40 14.64 0.47 -18.42
CA LEU A 40 14.03 -0.83 -18.70
C LEU A 40 14.66 -1.52 -19.90
N LEU A 41 15.07 -0.77 -20.94
CA LEU A 41 15.83 -1.31 -22.06
C LEU A 41 17.16 -1.92 -21.62
N TYR A 42 17.86 -1.30 -20.67
CA TYR A 42 19.06 -1.88 -20.08
C TYR A 42 18.78 -3.14 -19.26
N LYS A 43 17.65 -3.16 -18.52
CA LYS A 43 17.20 -4.35 -17.79
C LYS A 43 16.92 -5.52 -18.73
N MET A 44 16.23 -5.27 -19.88
CA MET A 44 15.97 -6.29 -20.91
C MET A 44 17.25 -6.88 -21.51
N GLN A 45 18.32 -6.10 -21.56
CA GLN A 45 19.64 -6.53 -22.04
C GLN A 45 20.54 -7.13 -20.95
N ASN A 46 20.03 -7.34 -19.72
CA ASN A 46 20.81 -7.77 -18.56
C ASN A 46 22.00 -6.83 -18.22
N LYS A 47 21.90 -5.55 -18.60
CA LYS A 47 22.92 -4.51 -18.31
C LYS A 47 22.60 -3.82 -16.98
N SER A 48 22.69 -4.55 -15.87
CA SER A 48 22.28 -4.09 -14.54
C SER A 48 22.94 -2.78 -14.11
N ASP A 49 24.24 -2.63 -14.35
CA ASP A 49 24.98 -1.40 -13.99
C ASP A 49 24.45 -0.17 -14.70
N LYS A 50 24.08 -0.30 -16.00
CA LYS A 50 23.50 0.80 -16.76
C LYS A 50 22.08 1.12 -16.30
N TYR A 51 21.31 0.09 -15.93
CA TYR A 51 19.98 0.25 -15.36
C TYR A 51 20.04 1.06 -14.07
N GLU A 52 20.84 0.61 -13.09
CA GLU A 52 20.96 1.29 -11.80
C GLU A 52 21.48 2.72 -11.96
N LYS A 53 22.49 2.93 -12.78
CA LYS A 53 23.04 4.26 -13.07
C LYS A 53 21.99 5.21 -13.66
N GLN A 54 21.13 4.71 -14.56
CA GLN A 54 20.06 5.49 -15.16
C GLN A 54 18.99 5.86 -14.12
N ILE A 55 18.60 4.91 -13.25
CA ILE A 55 17.68 5.15 -12.13
C ILE A 55 18.25 6.21 -11.16
N GLU A 56 19.51 6.04 -10.75
CA GLU A 56 20.17 7.00 -9.86
C GLU A 56 20.24 8.42 -10.45
N GLN A 57 20.53 8.54 -11.75
CA GLN A 57 20.54 9.84 -12.43
C GLN A 57 19.18 10.52 -12.38
N MET A 58 18.10 9.78 -12.57
CA MET A 58 16.75 10.31 -12.46
C MET A 58 16.42 10.75 -11.03
N ILE A 59 16.76 9.94 -10.03
CA ILE A 59 16.57 10.28 -8.61
C ILE A 59 17.38 11.54 -8.24
N LYS A 60 18.63 11.64 -8.70
CA LYS A 60 19.47 12.83 -8.48
C LYS A 60 18.87 14.07 -9.16
N SER A 61 18.28 13.93 -10.33
CA SER A 61 17.71 15.05 -11.10
C SER A 61 16.50 15.72 -10.42
N VAL A 62 15.74 14.97 -9.61
CA VAL A 62 14.60 15.53 -8.85
C VAL A 62 15.04 16.21 -7.55
N GLY A 63 16.25 15.97 -7.08
CA GLY A 63 16.83 16.55 -5.87
C GLY A 63 16.01 16.22 -4.63
N ASN A 64 15.82 17.23 -3.75
CA ASN A 64 15.04 17.10 -2.52
C ASN A 64 13.60 17.62 -2.63
N SER A 65 13.13 17.90 -3.84
CA SER A 65 11.76 18.36 -4.06
C SER A 65 10.77 17.24 -3.88
N GLN A 66 9.94 17.29 -2.82
CA GLN A 66 8.92 16.29 -2.53
C GLN A 66 7.99 16.03 -3.73
N ASN A 67 7.48 17.10 -4.35
CA ASN A 67 6.57 16.97 -5.50
C ASN A 67 7.23 16.27 -6.69
N ARG A 68 8.51 16.57 -6.98
CA ARG A 68 9.23 15.90 -8.07
C ARG A 68 9.52 14.43 -7.73
N MET A 69 9.88 14.13 -6.48
CA MET A 69 10.08 12.75 -6.02
C MET A 69 8.79 11.92 -6.13
N VAL A 70 7.65 12.48 -5.68
CA VAL A 70 6.34 11.81 -5.80
C VAL A 70 5.97 11.56 -7.26
N ASN A 71 6.16 12.56 -8.14
CA ASN A 71 5.90 12.40 -9.57
C ASN A 71 6.79 11.31 -10.21
N LEU A 72 8.07 11.26 -9.84
CA LEU A 72 8.99 10.22 -10.31
C LEU A 72 8.56 8.84 -9.78
N ALA A 73 8.20 8.73 -8.50
CA ALA A 73 7.70 7.48 -7.90
C ALA A 73 6.44 6.97 -8.60
N GLN A 74 5.49 7.86 -8.89
CA GLN A 74 4.29 7.50 -9.65
C GLN A 74 4.61 7.00 -11.06
N ASN A 75 5.62 7.57 -11.72
CA ASN A 75 6.10 7.10 -13.01
C ASN A 75 6.76 5.72 -12.90
N PHE A 76 7.50 5.45 -11.83
CA PHE A 76 8.06 4.12 -11.55
C PHE A 76 6.95 3.08 -11.38
N ILE A 77 5.90 3.38 -10.60
CA ILE A 77 4.74 2.49 -10.44
C ILE A 77 4.11 2.17 -11.81
N ARG A 78 3.83 3.21 -12.63
CA ARG A 78 3.25 3.04 -13.98
C ARG A 78 4.09 2.15 -14.89
N LYS A 79 5.39 2.08 -14.66
CA LYS A 79 6.35 1.29 -15.46
C LYS A 79 6.73 -0.03 -14.81
N GLY A 80 6.08 -0.42 -13.71
CA GLY A 80 6.31 -1.69 -13.04
C GLY A 80 7.62 -1.76 -12.24
N ILE A 81 8.15 -0.61 -11.78
CA ILE A 81 9.36 -0.54 -10.94
C ILE A 81 8.95 -0.10 -9.54
N ALA A 82 8.14 -0.94 -8.88
CA ALA A 82 7.50 -0.60 -7.61
C ALA A 82 8.51 -0.40 -6.47
N GLU A 83 9.60 -1.18 -6.43
CA GLU A 83 10.64 -1.09 -5.40
C GLU A 83 11.31 0.30 -5.39
N LYS A 84 11.61 0.86 -6.57
CA LYS A 84 12.21 2.21 -6.66
C LYS A 84 11.21 3.30 -6.29
N ALA A 85 9.91 3.07 -6.51
CA ALA A 85 8.86 3.96 -6.04
C ALA A 85 8.74 3.92 -4.51
N LEU A 86 8.85 2.74 -3.90
CA LEU A 86 8.85 2.56 -2.45
C LEU A 86 9.95 3.41 -1.80
N ASP A 87 11.19 3.29 -2.28
CA ASP A 87 12.33 4.06 -1.77
C ASP A 87 12.08 5.57 -1.79
N LEU A 88 11.48 6.07 -2.88
CA LEU A 88 11.16 7.49 -3.01
C LEU A 88 10.05 7.93 -2.06
N PHE A 89 8.96 7.17 -1.92
CA PHE A 89 7.89 7.51 -0.99
C PHE A 89 8.35 7.46 0.46
N LEU A 90 9.18 6.49 0.85
CA LEU A 90 9.79 6.44 2.18
C LEU A 90 10.72 7.63 2.43
N LYS A 91 11.51 8.05 1.42
CA LYS A 91 12.34 9.24 1.51
C LYS A 91 11.51 10.51 1.70
N VAL A 92 10.41 10.66 0.94
CA VAL A 92 9.50 11.81 1.06
C VAL A 92 8.82 11.81 2.43
N ARG A 93 8.37 10.66 2.92
CA ARG A 93 7.79 10.52 4.26
C ARG A 93 8.74 10.99 5.35
N LYS A 94 10.03 10.62 5.29
CA LYS A 94 11.05 11.10 6.24
C LYS A 94 11.22 12.62 6.26
N GLN A 95 10.88 13.30 5.18
CA GLN A 95 10.92 14.76 5.07
C GLN A 95 9.61 15.43 5.50
N SER A 96 8.55 14.65 5.70
CA SER A 96 7.24 15.15 6.10
C SER A 96 7.14 15.33 7.61
N LYS A 97 6.15 16.13 8.06
CA LYS A 97 5.88 16.34 9.48
C LYS A 97 5.15 15.16 10.13
N SER A 98 4.37 14.41 9.35
CA SER A 98 3.63 13.25 9.86
C SER A 98 4.30 11.95 9.40
N PRO A 99 4.51 10.98 10.31
CA PRO A 99 5.02 9.66 9.98
C PRO A 99 4.05 8.83 9.13
N TYR A 100 2.80 9.27 8.99
CA TYR A 100 1.73 8.58 8.26
C TYR A 100 1.49 9.16 6.87
N THR A 101 2.26 10.20 6.48
CA THR A 101 2.17 10.79 5.15
C THR A 101 2.36 9.70 4.07
N TYR A 102 1.48 9.69 3.07
CA TYR A 102 1.47 8.71 1.98
C TYR A 102 1.17 7.26 2.39
N ALA A 103 0.47 7.02 3.51
CA ALA A 103 0.13 5.67 3.96
C ALA A 103 -0.60 4.85 2.87
N ILE A 104 -1.61 5.41 2.21
CA ILE A 104 -2.34 4.74 1.12
C ILE A 104 -1.41 4.39 -0.05
N GLN A 105 -0.52 5.32 -0.46
CA GLN A 105 0.41 5.08 -1.55
C GLN A 105 1.39 3.97 -1.21
N LEU A 106 1.92 3.98 0.00
CA LEU A 106 2.85 2.96 0.49
C LEU A 106 2.14 1.60 0.64
N ALA A 107 0.92 1.56 1.20
CA ALA A 107 0.12 0.34 1.27
C ALA A 107 -0.07 -0.29 -0.13
N ASN A 108 -0.44 0.53 -1.13
CA ASN A 108 -0.58 0.05 -2.50
C ASN A 108 0.73 -0.46 -3.11
N ILE A 109 1.86 0.20 -2.80
CA ILE A 109 3.17 -0.26 -3.27
C ILE A 109 3.56 -1.57 -2.58
N TYR A 110 3.38 -1.67 -1.26
CA TYR A 110 3.64 -2.89 -0.51
C TYR A 110 2.80 -4.07 -1.02
N ARG A 111 1.54 -3.83 -1.40
CA ARG A 111 0.71 -4.83 -2.07
C ARG A 111 1.31 -5.30 -3.40
N ILE A 112 1.80 -4.36 -4.24
CA ILE A 112 2.42 -4.68 -5.54
C ILE A 112 3.71 -5.49 -5.36
N VAL A 113 4.52 -5.19 -4.35
CA VAL A 113 5.77 -5.92 -4.07
C VAL A 113 5.57 -7.17 -3.21
N GLY A 114 4.32 -7.51 -2.85
CA GLY A 114 3.98 -8.72 -2.11
C GLY A 114 4.27 -8.67 -0.61
N ASN A 115 4.53 -7.50 -0.04
CA ASN A 115 4.75 -7.34 1.40
C ASN A 115 3.43 -7.02 2.10
N LYS A 116 2.62 -8.05 2.37
CA LYS A 116 1.29 -7.90 2.98
C LYS A 116 1.35 -7.36 4.41
N ASP A 117 2.36 -7.73 5.18
CA ASP A 117 2.54 -7.25 6.55
C ASP A 117 2.71 -5.72 6.62
N ALA A 118 3.64 -5.18 5.84
CA ALA A 118 3.82 -3.73 5.74
C ALA A 118 2.62 -3.01 5.11
N MET A 119 1.90 -3.67 4.19
CA MET A 119 0.65 -3.14 3.63
C MET A 119 -0.42 -2.97 4.71
N ILE A 120 -0.60 -3.97 5.58
CA ILE A 120 -1.53 -3.92 6.71
C ILE A 120 -1.16 -2.74 7.63
N ASP A 121 0.11 -2.63 8.01
CA ASP A 121 0.58 -1.53 8.87
C ASP A 121 0.23 -0.16 8.30
N GLU A 122 0.39 0.03 7.01
CA GLU A 122 0.07 1.29 6.34
C GLU A 122 -1.43 1.58 6.32
N TYR A 123 -2.28 0.57 6.14
CA TYR A 123 -3.74 0.75 6.23
C TYR A 123 -4.18 1.05 7.66
N LEU A 124 -3.59 0.41 8.68
CA LEU A 124 -3.84 0.73 10.09
C LEU A 124 -3.41 2.17 10.43
N ASN A 125 -2.24 2.59 9.94
CA ASN A 125 -1.76 3.97 10.07
C ASN A 125 -2.71 4.97 9.40
N PHE A 126 -3.24 4.63 8.21
CA PHE A 126 -4.21 5.48 7.53
C PHE A 126 -5.53 5.56 8.29
N ALA A 127 -6.03 4.43 8.82
CA ALA A 127 -7.27 4.39 9.60
C ALA A 127 -7.15 5.26 10.87
N LYS A 128 -6.01 5.19 11.55
CA LYS A 128 -5.72 6.01 12.73
C LYS A 128 -5.79 7.51 12.43
N GLU A 129 -5.16 7.96 11.35
CA GLU A 129 -5.15 9.37 10.95
C GLU A 129 -6.51 9.84 10.38
N ASN A 130 -7.33 8.91 9.91
CA ASN A 130 -8.59 9.18 9.24
C ASN A 130 -9.72 8.23 9.71
N PRO A 131 -10.13 8.29 10.99
CA PRO A 131 -11.12 7.36 11.56
C PRO A 131 -12.43 7.33 10.76
N GLN A 132 -12.86 8.48 10.23
CA GLN A 132 -14.07 8.60 9.40
C GLN A 132 -13.99 7.80 8.07
N ARG A 133 -12.82 7.30 7.70
CA ARG A 133 -12.60 6.49 6.49
C ARG A 133 -12.34 5.01 6.79
N ILE A 134 -12.68 4.55 7.96
CA ILE A 134 -12.47 3.15 8.38
C ILE A 134 -13.17 2.16 7.43
N SER A 135 -14.37 2.50 6.92
CA SER A 135 -15.08 1.65 5.96
C SER A 135 -14.28 1.41 4.67
N TYR A 136 -13.51 2.41 4.22
CA TYR A 136 -12.59 2.22 3.09
C TYR A 136 -11.51 1.20 3.43
N VAL A 137 -10.91 1.29 4.63
CA VAL A 137 -9.86 0.35 5.07
C VAL A 137 -10.41 -1.07 5.19
N LYS A 138 -11.58 -1.24 5.83
CA LYS A 138 -12.28 -2.53 5.93
C LYS A 138 -12.49 -3.15 4.54
N ASN A 139 -13.04 -2.39 3.59
CA ASN A 139 -13.28 -2.86 2.22
C ASN A 139 -11.99 -3.27 1.49
N VAL A 140 -10.91 -2.49 1.63
CA VAL A 140 -9.65 -2.84 0.97
C VAL A 140 -9.02 -4.07 1.59
N LEU A 141 -8.98 -4.18 2.92
CA LEU A 141 -8.45 -5.37 3.61
C LEU A 141 -9.25 -6.61 3.21
N GLN A 142 -10.58 -6.55 3.21
CA GLN A 142 -11.45 -7.65 2.80
C GLN A 142 -11.20 -8.13 1.37
N ASN A 143 -10.89 -7.20 0.44
CA ASN A 143 -10.62 -7.54 -0.96
C ASN A 143 -9.16 -7.90 -1.24
N THR A 144 -8.27 -7.81 -0.26
CA THR A 144 -6.84 -8.01 -0.45
C THR A 144 -6.29 -9.18 0.37
N LEU A 145 -6.91 -9.46 1.52
CA LEU A 145 -6.55 -10.60 2.36
C LEU A 145 -7.39 -11.79 1.91
N ASP A 146 -6.75 -12.75 1.25
CA ASP A 146 -7.41 -13.89 0.62
C ASP A 146 -7.25 -15.19 1.43
N GLU A 147 -6.22 -15.23 2.30
CA GLU A 147 -5.87 -16.41 3.07
C GLU A 147 -6.20 -16.23 4.55
N GLU A 148 -6.59 -17.32 5.21
CA GLU A 148 -6.90 -17.31 6.65
C GLU A 148 -5.72 -16.83 7.49
N GLU A 149 -4.50 -17.23 7.12
CA GLU A 149 -3.27 -16.82 7.79
C GLU A 149 -3.08 -15.28 7.77
N GLU A 150 -3.49 -14.60 6.73
CA GLU A 150 -3.40 -13.15 6.61
C GLU A 150 -4.39 -12.44 7.55
N PHE A 151 -5.59 -13.00 7.70
CA PHE A 151 -6.54 -12.53 8.71
C PHE A 151 -6.03 -12.80 10.12
N ASN A 152 -5.38 -13.94 10.38
CA ASN A 152 -4.72 -14.22 11.65
C ASN A 152 -3.64 -13.17 11.97
N GLN A 153 -2.80 -12.83 11.01
CA GLN A 153 -1.77 -11.79 11.19
C GLN A 153 -2.39 -10.42 11.51
N LEU A 154 -3.45 -10.04 10.81
CA LEU A 154 -4.19 -8.81 11.09
C LEU A 154 -4.81 -8.84 12.50
N GLU A 155 -5.43 -9.95 12.88
CA GLU A 155 -6.02 -10.14 14.21
C GLU A 155 -4.97 -9.98 15.31
N PHE A 156 -3.84 -10.70 15.24
CA PHE A 156 -2.76 -10.58 16.22
C PHE A 156 -2.24 -9.16 16.33
N LYS A 157 -1.99 -8.48 15.23
CA LYS A 157 -1.59 -7.06 15.23
C LYS A 157 -2.62 -6.16 15.92
N LEU A 158 -3.90 -6.40 15.66
CA LEU A 158 -4.97 -5.59 16.26
C LEU A 158 -5.11 -5.87 17.77
N ILE A 159 -4.94 -7.12 18.21
CA ILE A 159 -4.93 -7.47 19.64
C ILE A 159 -3.81 -6.70 20.36
N ASP A 160 -2.59 -6.73 19.81
CA ASP A 160 -1.45 -6.00 20.38
C ASP A 160 -1.73 -4.50 20.42
N LEU A 161 -2.27 -3.93 19.34
CA LEU A 161 -2.58 -2.50 19.25
C LEU A 161 -3.70 -2.07 20.23
N VAL A 162 -4.70 -2.91 20.44
CA VAL A 162 -5.77 -2.66 21.43
C VAL A 162 -5.22 -2.63 22.86
N GLN A 163 -4.20 -3.46 23.15
CA GLN A 163 -3.54 -3.51 24.46
C GLN A 163 -2.57 -2.34 24.65
N ASP A 164 -1.74 -2.06 23.63
CA ASP A 164 -0.69 -1.04 23.71
C ASP A 164 -1.24 0.40 23.64
N LYS A 165 -2.38 0.59 22.95
CA LYS A 165 -2.97 1.89 22.68
C LYS A 165 -4.46 1.91 23.02
N PRO A 166 -4.81 1.76 24.31
CA PRO A 166 -6.20 1.61 24.75
C PRO A 166 -7.08 2.83 24.43
N ASP A 167 -6.50 4.02 24.25
CA ASP A 167 -7.23 5.25 23.94
C ASP A 167 -7.60 5.39 22.45
N GLU A 168 -7.09 4.53 21.58
CA GLU A 168 -7.35 4.56 20.14
C GLU A 168 -8.55 3.68 19.79
N GLU A 169 -9.70 4.28 19.55
CA GLU A 169 -10.96 3.57 19.29
C GLU A 169 -10.96 2.79 17.98
N ILE A 170 -10.11 3.16 17.03
CA ILE A 170 -10.04 2.57 15.71
C ILE A 170 -9.64 1.08 15.73
N TYR A 171 -8.76 0.69 16.65
CA TYR A 171 -8.26 -0.69 16.69
C TYR A 171 -9.30 -1.69 17.22
N PRO A 172 -10.03 -1.41 18.34
CA PRO A 172 -11.15 -2.27 18.76
C PRO A 172 -12.22 -2.40 17.69
N GLU A 173 -12.56 -1.31 16.97
CA GLU A 173 -13.55 -1.35 15.91
C GLU A 173 -13.10 -2.23 14.73
N LEU A 174 -11.81 -2.19 14.34
CA LEU A 174 -11.25 -3.07 13.33
C LEU A 174 -11.18 -4.52 13.81
N LEU A 175 -10.85 -4.77 15.08
CA LEU A 175 -10.77 -6.12 15.65
C LEU A 175 -12.15 -6.80 15.67
N ILE A 176 -13.20 -6.06 16.09
CA ILE A 176 -14.58 -6.53 16.02
C ILE A 176 -14.95 -6.90 14.58
N TRP A 177 -14.60 -6.03 13.63
CA TRP A 177 -14.86 -6.31 12.21
C TRP A 177 -14.13 -7.58 11.72
N VAL A 178 -12.89 -7.81 12.12
CA VAL A 178 -12.13 -9.04 11.77
C VAL A 178 -12.85 -10.27 12.28
N TYR A 179 -13.28 -10.28 13.55
CA TYR A 179 -14.03 -11.39 14.12
C TYR A 179 -15.34 -11.65 13.36
N LEU A 180 -16.07 -10.59 12.97
CA LEU A 180 -17.29 -10.72 12.17
C LEU A 180 -17.02 -11.29 10.77
N GLN A 181 -15.91 -10.91 10.11
CA GLN A 181 -15.52 -11.51 8.81
C GLN A 181 -15.27 -13.01 8.93
N ARG A 182 -14.72 -13.45 10.05
CA ARG A 182 -14.42 -14.85 10.35
C ARG A 182 -15.62 -15.61 10.93
N LYS A 183 -16.75 -14.95 11.13
CA LYS A 183 -17.94 -15.49 11.80
C LYS A 183 -17.67 -15.94 13.25
N ASP A 184 -16.63 -15.41 13.87
CA ASP A 184 -16.36 -15.58 15.30
C ASP A 184 -17.19 -14.56 16.10
N PHE A 185 -18.48 -14.86 16.23
CA PHE A 185 -19.43 -13.97 16.89
C PHE A 185 -19.16 -13.85 18.39
N THR A 186 -18.60 -14.92 18.99
CA THR A 186 -18.26 -14.91 20.43
C THR A 186 -17.16 -13.91 20.72
N SER A 187 -16.05 -13.96 19.99
CA SER A 187 -14.95 -13.01 20.15
C SER A 187 -15.39 -11.59 19.78
N ALA A 188 -16.18 -11.43 18.71
CA ALA A 188 -16.75 -10.13 18.33
C ALA A 188 -17.59 -9.53 19.45
N PHE A 189 -18.48 -10.32 20.08
CA PHE A 189 -19.32 -9.89 21.21
C PHE A 189 -18.49 -9.50 22.42
N VAL A 190 -17.52 -10.33 22.82
CA VAL A 190 -16.65 -10.04 23.98
C VAL A 190 -15.88 -8.74 23.76
N GLN A 191 -15.31 -8.56 22.58
CA GLN A 191 -14.55 -7.36 22.23
C GLN A 191 -15.45 -6.12 22.15
N ALA A 192 -16.63 -6.22 21.54
CA ALA A 192 -17.59 -5.12 21.47
C ALA A 192 -18.07 -4.68 22.86
N ARG A 193 -18.38 -5.64 23.75
CA ARG A 193 -18.76 -5.36 25.13
C ARG A 193 -17.64 -4.66 25.91
N ALA A 194 -16.40 -5.11 25.74
CA ALA A 194 -15.24 -4.47 26.37
C ALA A 194 -15.04 -3.04 25.87
N PHE A 195 -15.19 -2.84 24.58
CA PHE A 195 -15.08 -1.54 23.92
C PHE A 195 -16.20 -0.58 24.37
N ASP A 196 -17.47 -1.03 24.31
CA ASP A 196 -18.63 -0.24 24.74
C ASP A 196 -18.52 0.23 26.19
N LYS A 197 -18.09 -0.67 27.10
CA LYS A 197 -17.85 -0.32 28.50
C LYS A 197 -16.78 0.78 28.64
N ARG A 198 -15.73 0.73 27.82
CA ARG A 198 -14.62 1.70 27.87
C ARG A 198 -15.05 3.08 27.41
N ILE A 199 -15.80 3.16 26.30
CA ILE A 199 -16.30 4.44 25.76
C ILE A 199 -17.56 4.93 26.48
N LYS A 200 -18.08 4.18 27.48
CA LYS A 200 -19.37 4.42 28.14
C LYS A 200 -20.52 4.49 27.13
N GLY A 201 -20.50 3.59 26.17
CA GLY A 201 -21.50 3.50 25.12
C GLY A 201 -22.86 3.00 25.62
N GLN A 202 -23.81 2.93 24.71
CA GLN A 202 -25.22 2.51 24.99
C GLN A 202 -25.49 1.06 24.54
N GLY A 203 -24.47 0.27 24.23
CA GLY A 203 -24.60 -1.13 23.83
C GLY A 203 -25.08 -1.35 22.38
N ALA A 204 -25.15 -0.30 21.55
CA ALA A 204 -25.68 -0.42 20.21
C ALA A 204 -24.93 -1.45 19.35
N GLU A 205 -23.60 -1.43 19.37
CA GLU A 205 -22.77 -2.38 18.62
C GLU A 205 -22.89 -3.80 19.19
N VAL A 206 -22.99 -3.94 20.51
CA VAL A 206 -23.21 -5.24 21.18
C VAL A 206 -24.54 -5.86 20.74
N ILE A 207 -25.62 -5.06 20.67
CA ILE A 207 -26.94 -5.50 20.22
C ILE A 207 -26.89 -5.88 18.73
N ASN A 208 -26.19 -5.09 17.92
CA ASN A 208 -26.04 -5.35 16.47
C ASN A 208 -25.33 -6.68 16.24
N ILE A 209 -24.24 -6.98 16.95
CA ILE A 209 -23.53 -8.26 16.86
C ILE A 209 -24.42 -9.43 17.29
N GLY A 210 -25.18 -9.28 18.38
CA GLY A 210 -26.14 -10.28 18.81
C GLY A 210 -27.18 -10.58 17.74
N SER A 211 -27.71 -9.53 17.07
CA SER A 211 -28.65 -9.69 15.96
C SER A 211 -28.04 -10.39 14.73
N ILE A 212 -26.78 -10.09 14.40
CA ILE A 212 -26.05 -10.76 13.32
C ILE A 212 -25.83 -12.23 13.65
N ALA A 213 -25.42 -12.56 14.86
CA ALA A 213 -25.22 -13.93 15.33
C ALA A 213 -26.52 -14.74 15.22
N LEU A 214 -27.64 -14.17 15.69
CA LEU A 214 -28.95 -14.78 15.59
C LEU A 214 -29.39 -15.03 14.14
N SER A 215 -29.12 -14.10 13.23
CA SER A 215 -29.51 -14.23 11.81
C SER A 215 -28.67 -15.25 11.03
N ASN A 216 -27.51 -15.63 11.57
CA ASN A 216 -26.64 -16.64 10.94
C ASN A 216 -26.78 -18.05 11.52
N ASP A 217 -27.88 -18.31 12.27
CA ASP A 217 -28.19 -19.62 12.90
C ASP A 217 -27.03 -20.19 13.77
N THR A 218 -26.19 -19.32 14.28
CA THR A 218 -25.13 -19.74 15.21
C THR A 218 -25.71 -19.83 16.64
N TYR A 219 -26.66 -20.76 16.80
CA TYR A 219 -27.12 -21.21 18.10
C TYR A 219 -26.31 -22.43 18.52
N ASP A 220 -25.06 -22.31 18.70
CA ASP A 220 -24.32 -23.41 19.27
C ASP A 220 -23.88 -23.07 20.69
N ASP A 221 -24.61 -23.69 21.61
CA ASP A 221 -24.35 -24.20 22.97
C ASP A 221 -23.83 -23.21 24.01
#